data_0406878d467edeaa3984d37a144c6eef
#
_entry.id   0406878d467edeaa3984d37a144c6eef
#
_cell.length_a   1.000
_cell.length_b   1.000
_cell.length_c   1.000
_cell.angle_alpha   90.00
_cell.angle_beta   90.00
_cell.angle_gamma   90.00
#
_symmetry.space_group_name_H-M   'P 1'
#
loop_
_entity.id
_entity.type
_entity.pdbx_description
1 polymer ?
#
loop_
_entity_poly.entity_id
_entity_poly.type
_entity_poly.pdbx_seq_one_letter_code
_entity_poly.pdbx_strand_id
1 'polypeptide(L)'
;MDWKRIIVAIDESPRSTRAVEYVGGMLGQRQDIFVCLLHIYPEPPPDWYRSGATLEDYRDARVGEAADLFARAKTILAGHGLAAAAVTERCLMAEGKTISAAILDMQVQEHYGTIVVGKRGIPKAEEFLFGSISSALVHTGRDVAVWVVG
;
A
#
# COMPACT_ATOMS: atom_id res chain seq x y z
N MET A 1 -8.06 -13.66 -11.99
CA MET A 1 -6.98 -12.96 -11.26
C MET A 1 -5.82 -12.69 -12.22
N ASP A 2 -5.36 -11.46 -12.31
CA ASP A 2 -4.26 -11.09 -13.21
C ASP A 2 -2.99 -10.80 -12.40
N TRP A 3 -2.02 -11.71 -12.46
CA TRP A 3 -0.76 -11.62 -11.71
C TRP A 3 0.11 -10.42 -12.11
N LYS A 4 -0.14 -9.83 -13.28
CA LYS A 4 0.56 -8.66 -13.80
C LYS A 4 -0.02 -7.34 -13.26
N ARG A 5 -1.18 -7.40 -12.64
CA ARG A 5 -1.77 -6.28 -11.91
C ARG A 5 -1.37 -6.38 -10.44
N ILE A 6 -0.58 -5.42 -10.00
CA ILE A 6 0.14 -5.46 -8.73
C ILE A 6 -0.30 -4.29 -7.86
N ILE A 7 -0.74 -4.58 -6.63
CA ILE A 7 -0.88 -3.56 -5.59
C ILE A 7 0.44 -3.46 -4.84
N VAL A 8 0.96 -2.26 -4.69
CA VAL A 8 2.06 -1.97 -3.77
C VAL A 8 1.50 -1.08 -2.66
N ALA A 9 1.31 -1.65 -1.48
CA ALA A 9 0.83 -0.90 -0.33
C ALA A 9 1.98 -0.06 0.25
N ILE A 10 1.77 1.24 0.35
CA ILE A 10 2.79 2.20 0.80
C ILE A 10 2.32 2.99 2.02
N ASP A 11 3.27 3.30 2.89
CA ASP A 11 3.12 4.18 4.03
C ASP A 11 4.39 5.03 4.22
N GLU A 12 4.48 5.76 5.29
CA GLU A 12 5.64 6.62 5.59
C GLU A 12 6.89 5.84 6.04
N SER A 13 6.78 4.53 6.26
CA SER A 13 7.90 3.74 6.75
C SER A 13 8.99 3.54 5.68
N PRO A 14 10.28 3.45 6.07
CA PRO A 14 11.37 3.12 5.15
C PRO A 14 11.20 1.77 4.44
N ARG A 15 10.43 0.88 5.00
CA ARG A 15 10.17 -0.46 4.45
C ARG A 15 9.21 -0.45 3.29
N SER A 16 8.26 0.47 3.33
CA SER A 16 7.41 0.79 2.20
C SER A 16 8.25 1.22 0.99
N THR A 17 9.22 2.10 1.21
CA THR A 17 10.17 2.50 0.17
C THR A 17 10.96 1.32 -0.39
N ARG A 18 11.43 0.41 0.47
CA ARG A 18 12.12 -0.82 0.03
C ARG A 18 11.23 -1.72 -0.81
N ALA A 19 9.95 -1.82 -0.47
CA ALA A 19 8.98 -2.58 -1.26
C ALA A 19 8.84 -2.00 -2.68
N VAL A 20 8.78 -0.68 -2.80
CA VAL A 20 8.74 0.01 -4.10
C VAL A 20 10.03 -0.22 -4.89
N GLU A 21 11.19 -0.08 -4.25
CA GLU A 21 12.49 -0.35 -4.87
C GLU A 21 12.61 -1.80 -5.35
N TYR A 22 12.13 -2.75 -4.55
CA TYR A 22 12.13 -4.15 -4.93
C TYR A 22 11.27 -4.39 -6.17
N VAL A 23 10.06 -3.85 -6.22
CA VAL A 23 9.18 -3.95 -7.40
C VAL A 23 9.85 -3.33 -8.62
N GLY A 24 10.43 -2.14 -8.47
CA GLY A 24 11.17 -1.47 -9.55
C GLY A 24 12.33 -2.31 -10.05
N GLY A 25 13.17 -2.83 -9.17
CA GLY A 25 14.32 -3.65 -9.51
C GLY A 25 13.96 -4.96 -10.19
N MET A 26 12.87 -5.59 -9.75
CA MET A 26 12.43 -6.88 -10.32
C MET A 26 11.64 -6.73 -11.61
N LEU A 27 10.84 -5.69 -11.73
CA LEU A 27 9.81 -5.60 -12.78
C LEU A 27 9.90 -4.34 -13.65
N GLY A 28 10.78 -3.40 -13.34
CA GLY A 28 10.83 -2.09 -13.99
C GLY A 28 11.09 -2.12 -15.50
N GLN A 29 11.72 -3.17 -16.00
CA GLN A 29 11.99 -3.35 -17.44
C GLN A 29 10.85 -4.07 -18.18
N ARG A 30 9.81 -4.51 -17.47
CA ARG A 30 8.67 -5.19 -18.10
C ARG A 30 7.65 -4.17 -18.58
N GLN A 31 7.11 -4.40 -19.77
CA GLN A 31 6.09 -3.54 -20.38
C GLN A 31 4.67 -4.03 -20.15
N ASP A 32 4.50 -5.21 -19.59
CA ASP A 32 3.21 -5.87 -19.40
C ASP A 32 2.75 -5.88 -17.93
N ILE A 33 3.35 -5.03 -17.08
CA ILE A 33 3.04 -4.90 -15.65
C ILE A 33 2.28 -3.61 -15.39
N PHE A 34 1.27 -3.69 -14.55
CA PHE A 34 0.51 -2.55 -14.05
C PHE A 34 0.62 -2.48 -12.53
N VAL A 35 1.07 -1.36 -12.01
CA VAL A 35 1.26 -1.12 -10.58
C VAL A 35 0.24 -0.11 -10.09
N CYS A 36 -0.47 -0.47 -9.04
CA CYS A 36 -1.26 0.45 -8.24
C CYS A 36 -0.53 0.72 -6.92
N LEU A 37 -0.09 1.95 -6.73
CA LEU A 37 0.39 2.42 -5.45
C LEU A 37 -0.82 2.70 -4.56
N LEU A 38 -0.93 1.99 -3.46
CA LEU A 38 -2.09 2.04 -2.57
C LEU A 38 -1.67 2.54 -1.20
N HIS A 39 -2.27 3.64 -0.76
CA HIS A 39 -2.19 4.11 0.62
C HIS A 39 -3.56 4.03 1.27
N ILE A 40 -3.65 3.30 2.38
CA ILE A 40 -4.86 3.20 3.18
C ILE A 40 -4.58 3.79 4.56
N TYR A 41 -5.44 4.71 4.98
CA TYR A 41 -5.36 5.34 6.28
C TYR A 41 -6.58 4.97 7.15
N PRO A 42 -6.43 4.96 8.48
CA PRO A 42 -7.53 4.63 9.39
C PRO A 42 -8.56 5.75 9.45
N GLU A 43 -9.74 5.45 9.98
CA GLU A 43 -10.73 6.44 10.34
C GLU A 43 -10.16 7.45 11.36
N PRO A 44 -10.68 8.70 11.39
CA PRO A 44 -10.19 9.69 12.33
C PRO A 44 -10.39 9.24 13.77
N PRO A 45 -9.43 9.54 14.67
CA PRO A 45 -9.60 9.25 16.09
C PRO A 45 -10.74 10.10 16.68
N PRO A 46 -11.37 9.66 17.78
CA PRO A 46 -12.53 10.38 18.36
C PRO A 46 -12.26 11.84 18.73
N ASP A 47 -11.02 12.16 19.09
CA ASP A 47 -10.61 13.52 19.45
C ASP A 47 -10.42 14.46 18.25
N TRP A 48 -10.37 13.93 17.03
CA TRP A 48 -10.32 14.74 15.81
C TRP A 48 -11.47 15.75 15.73
N TYR A 49 -12.68 15.28 16.02
CA TYR A 49 -13.89 16.10 15.95
C TYR A 49 -14.00 17.11 17.09
N ARG A 50 -13.30 16.92 18.22
CA ARG A 50 -13.31 17.84 19.37
C ARG A 50 -12.69 19.18 19.05
N SER A 51 -11.81 19.26 18.07
CA SER A 51 -11.20 20.52 17.59
C SER A 51 -12.12 21.34 16.68
N GLY A 52 -13.32 20.82 16.34
CA GLY A 52 -14.23 21.41 15.34
C GLY A 52 -13.90 21.03 13.90
N ALA A 53 -12.88 20.18 13.67
CA ALA A 53 -12.54 19.68 12.36
C ALA A 53 -13.56 18.65 11.87
N THR A 54 -13.77 18.59 10.55
CA THR A 54 -14.72 17.70 9.88
C THR A 54 -14.05 16.44 9.34
N LEU A 55 -14.87 15.47 8.93
CA LEU A 55 -14.37 14.29 8.19
C LEU A 55 -13.71 14.70 6.88
N GLU A 56 -14.25 15.70 6.19
CA GLU A 56 -13.65 16.21 4.95
C GLU A 56 -12.26 16.81 5.18
N ASP A 57 -12.09 17.59 6.26
CA ASP A 57 -10.78 18.12 6.66
C ASP A 57 -9.77 16.98 6.90
N TYR A 58 -10.23 15.90 7.54
CA TYR A 58 -9.38 14.71 7.78
C TYR A 58 -8.95 14.04 6.48
N ARG A 59 -9.90 13.80 5.57
CA ARG A 59 -9.63 13.21 4.27
C ARG A 59 -8.65 14.06 3.46
N ASP A 60 -8.87 15.37 3.41
CA ASP A 60 -8.01 16.30 2.68
C ASP A 60 -6.59 16.29 3.23
N ALA A 61 -6.43 16.27 4.56
CA ALA A 61 -5.13 16.18 5.20
C ALA A 61 -4.42 14.86 4.86
N ARG A 62 -5.12 13.72 4.88
CA ARG A 62 -4.55 12.41 4.55
C ARG A 62 -4.17 12.31 3.07
N VAL A 63 -5.00 12.80 2.19
CA VAL A 63 -4.70 12.86 0.75
C VAL A 63 -3.49 13.74 0.46
N GLY A 64 -3.38 14.89 1.13
CA GLY A 64 -2.22 15.78 1.00
C GLY A 64 -0.91 15.12 1.46
N GLU A 65 -0.92 14.42 2.58
CA GLU A 65 0.24 13.65 3.06
C GLU A 65 0.62 12.50 2.11
N ALA A 66 -0.36 11.82 1.57
CA ALA A 66 -0.14 10.73 0.63
C ALA A 66 0.46 11.18 -0.71
N ALA A 67 0.22 12.43 -1.11
CA ALA A 67 0.75 12.97 -2.37
C ALA A 67 2.27 12.86 -2.44
N ASP A 68 2.99 13.16 -1.36
CA ASP A 68 4.45 13.05 -1.30
C ASP A 68 4.92 11.59 -1.33
N LEU A 69 4.17 10.68 -0.70
CA LEU A 69 4.46 9.25 -0.75
C LEU A 69 4.35 8.72 -2.19
N PHE A 70 3.29 9.07 -2.88
CA PHE A 70 3.08 8.67 -4.27
C PHE A 70 4.13 9.26 -5.20
N ALA A 71 4.47 10.53 -5.04
CA ALA A 71 5.49 11.18 -5.86
C ALA A 71 6.85 10.49 -5.73
N ARG A 72 7.28 10.18 -4.52
CA ARG A 72 8.53 9.45 -4.26
C ARG A 72 8.51 8.04 -4.85
N ALA A 73 7.42 7.30 -4.64
CA ALA A 73 7.27 5.95 -5.17
C ALA A 73 7.29 5.93 -6.71
N LYS A 74 6.59 6.85 -7.35
CA LYS A 74 6.61 7.01 -8.81
C LYS A 74 8.01 7.31 -9.35
N THR A 75 8.75 8.17 -8.68
CA THR A 75 10.14 8.50 -9.03
C THR A 75 11.03 7.26 -8.98
N ILE A 76 10.91 6.45 -7.95
CA ILE A 76 11.65 5.19 -7.82
C ILE A 76 11.32 4.23 -8.98
N LEU A 77 10.04 4.00 -9.23
CA LEU A 77 9.61 3.09 -10.30
C LEU A 77 10.04 3.57 -11.68
N ALA A 78 9.93 4.86 -11.96
CA ALA A 78 10.40 5.46 -13.21
C ALA A 78 11.93 5.31 -13.37
N GLY A 79 12.68 5.46 -12.30
CA GLY A 79 14.15 5.25 -12.29
C GLY A 79 14.56 3.82 -12.65
N HIS A 80 13.69 2.85 -12.41
CA HIS A 80 13.88 1.46 -12.83
C HIS A 80 13.33 1.14 -14.23
N GLY A 81 12.71 2.10 -14.89
CA GLY A 81 12.22 1.95 -16.27
C GLY A 81 10.73 1.66 -16.41
N LEU A 82 9.96 1.65 -15.32
CA LEU A 82 8.52 1.45 -15.41
C LEU A 82 7.85 2.70 -15.99
N ALA A 83 7.05 2.50 -17.04
CA ALA A 83 6.36 3.60 -17.72
C ALA A 83 5.34 4.29 -16.79
N ALA A 84 5.25 5.62 -16.84
CA ALA A 84 4.29 6.38 -16.03
C ALA A 84 2.84 5.93 -16.26
N ALA A 85 2.47 5.56 -17.48
CA ALA A 85 1.14 5.05 -17.81
C ALA A 85 0.82 3.69 -17.18
N ALA A 86 1.83 2.95 -16.73
CA ALA A 86 1.66 1.66 -16.04
C ALA A 86 1.49 1.81 -14.53
N VAL A 87 1.56 3.03 -13.98
CA VAL A 87 1.47 3.29 -12.55
C VAL A 87 0.25 4.14 -12.26
N THR A 88 -0.60 3.64 -11.38
CA THR A 88 -1.76 4.36 -10.83
C THR A 88 -1.60 4.57 -9.33
N GLU A 89 -2.39 5.44 -8.76
CA GLU A 89 -2.39 5.68 -7.31
C GLU A 89 -3.81 5.67 -6.74
N ARG A 90 -3.95 5.14 -5.54
CA ARG A 90 -5.20 5.12 -4.78
C ARG A 90 -4.93 5.47 -3.32
N CYS A 91 -5.68 6.41 -2.80
CA CYS A 91 -5.66 6.80 -1.39
C CYS A 91 -7.05 6.57 -0.81
N LEU A 92 -7.19 5.64 0.13
CA LEU A 92 -8.47 5.18 0.66
C LEU A 92 -8.49 5.20 2.18
N MET A 93 -9.65 5.50 2.76
CA MET A 93 -9.89 5.34 4.20
C MET A 93 -10.39 3.91 4.48
N ALA A 94 -9.88 3.30 5.54
CA ALA A 94 -10.34 1.99 6.01
C ALA A 94 -11.63 2.13 6.82
N GLU A 95 -12.76 2.21 6.14
CA GLU A 95 -14.08 2.42 6.75
C GLU A 95 -14.58 1.13 7.41
N GLY A 96 -14.68 1.12 8.76
CA GLY A 96 -15.23 0.01 9.53
C GLY A 96 -14.46 -1.31 9.42
N LYS A 97 -13.24 -1.30 8.92
CA LYS A 97 -12.42 -2.50 8.71
C LYS A 97 -10.92 -2.23 8.96
N THR A 98 -10.14 -3.30 9.03
CA THR A 98 -8.69 -3.19 9.12
C THR A 98 -8.08 -2.77 7.78
N ILE A 99 -6.86 -2.23 7.82
CA ILE A 99 -6.13 -1.86 6.60
C ILE A 99 -5.92 -3.08 5.69
N SER A 100 -5.57 -4.24 6.26
CA SER A 100 -5.42 -5.48 5.51
C SER A 100 -6.71 -5.94 4.84
N ALA A 101 -7.84 -5.83 5.51
CA ALA A 101 -9.15 -6.14 4.92
C ALA A 101 -9.48 -5.20 3.76
N ALA A 102 -9.19 -3.90 3.91
CA ALA A 102 -9.40 -2.92 2.83
C ALA A 102 -8.50 -3.20 1.59
N ILE A 103 -7.26 -3.63 1.81
CA ILE A 103 -6.37 -4.06 0.71
C ILE A 103 -6.95 -5.27 -0.02
N LEU A 104 -7.40 -6.29 0.72
CA LEU A 104 -7.97 -7.51 0.14
C LEU A 104 -9.29 -7.24 -0.60
N ASP A 105 -10.13 -6.36 -0.07
CA ASP A 105 -11.36 -5.96 -0.76
C ASP A 105 -11.05 -5.31 -2.12
N MET A 106 -10.11 -4.39 -2.17
CA MET A 106 -9.68 -3.76 -3.41
C MET A 106 -9.05 -4.78 -4.38
N GLN A 107 -8.25 -5.71 -3.85
CA GLN A 107 -7.63 -6.78 -4.63
C GLN A 107 -8.69 -7.62 -5.36
N VAL A 108 -9.74 -8.01 -4.64
CA VAL A 108 -10.84 -8.79 -5.22
C VAL A 108 -11.67 -7.96 -6.21
N GLN A 109 -12.08 -6.77 -5.82
CA GLN A 109 -12.96 -5.92 -6.63
C GLN A 109 -12.33 -5.49 -7.96
N GLU A 110 -11.03 -5.20 -7.94
CA GLU A 110 -10.31 -4.74 -9.13
C GLU A 110 -9.43 -5.82 -9.77
N HIS A 111 -9.55 -7.07 -9.34
CA HIS A 111 -8.87 -8.25 -9.91
C HIS A 111 -7.35 -8.20 -9.92
N TYR A 112 -6.74 -7.62 -8.88
CA TYR A 112 -5.29 -7.69 -8.72
C TYR A 112 -4.84 -9.09 -8.33
N GLY A 113 -3.78 -9.59 -8.96
CA GLY A 113 -3.23 -10.92 -8.70
C GLY A 113 -2.03 -10.93 -7.75
N THR A 114 -1.44 -9.75 -7.48
CA THR A 114 -0.26 -9.64 -6.62
C THR A 114 -0.40 -8.46 -5.66
N ILE A 115 -0.02 -8.67 -4.41
CA ILE A 115 0.09 -7.62 -3.39
C ILE A 115 1.52 -7.60 -2.86
N VAL A 116 2.12 -6.43 -2.82
CA VAL A 116 3.47 -6.21 -2.28
C VAL A 116 3.37 -5.29 -1.08
N VAL A 117 3.97 -5.70 0.03
CA VAL A 117 4.01 -4.93 1.28
C VAL A 117 5.41 -4.94 1.87
N GLY A 118 5.79 -3.85 2.53
CA GLY A 118 6.98 -3.83 3.36
C GLY A 118 6.75 -4.60 4.66
N LYS A 119 7.77 -5.30 5.13
CA LYS A 119 7.74 -5.90 6.46
C LYS A 119 7.85 -4.79 7.50
N ARG A 120 6.81 -4.57 8.32
CA ARG A 120 6.88 -3.61 9.42
C ARG A 120 7.97 -3.99 10.41
N GLY A 121 8.80 -3.03 10.82
CA GLY A 121 9.69 -3.13 11.96
C GLY A 121 8.90 -3.14 13.23
N ILE A 122 8.96 -4.26 13.90
CA ILE A 122 8.40 -4.43 15.21
C ILE A 122 9.43 -3.99 16.24
N PRO A 123 9.05 -3.26 17.31
CA PRO A 123 9.92 -3.04 18.46
C PRO A 123 10.42 -4.39 18.97
N LYS A 124 11.67 -4.43 19.48
CA LYS A 124 12.39 -5.66 19.89
C LYS A 124 11.62 -6.66 20.77
N ALA A 125 10.54 -6.24 21.42
CA ALA A 125 9.72 -7.09 22.28
C ALA A 125 8.74 -8.03 21.51
N GLU A 126 8.56 -7.83 20.21
CA GLU A 126 7.58 -8.56 19.39
C GLU A 126 8.23 -9.26 18.18
N GLU A 127 9.48 -9.67 18.31
CA GLU A 127 10.31 -10.25 17.22
C GLU A 127 9.72 -11.50 16.55
N PHE A 128 8.66 -12.07 17.08
CA PHE A 128 8.09 -13.34 16.60
C PHE A 128 6.87 -13.18 15.69
N LEU A 129 6.38 -11.97 15.47
CA LEU A 129 5.21 -11.74 14.65
C LEU A 129 5.56 -10.95 13.39
N PHE A 130 5.23 -11.50 12.24
CA PHE A 130 5.11 -10.71 11.03
C PHE A 130 4.26 -9.48 11.33
N GLY A 131 4.51 -8.34 10.69
CA GLY A 131 3.65 -7.17 10.85
C GLY A 131 2.18 -7.56 10.67
N SER A 132 1.28 -6.96 11.43
CA SER A 132 -0.15 -7.33 11.44
C SER A 132 -0.78 -7.37 10.03
N ILE A 133 -0.37 -6.45 9.16
CA ILE A 133 -0.87 -6.36 7.78
C ILE A 133 -0.33 -7.51 6.94
N SER A 134 0.98 -7.74 6.90
CA SER A 134 1.57 -8.81 6.10
C SER A 134 1.10 -10.19 6.55
N SER A 135 0.99 -10.41 7.85
CA SER A 135 0.45 -11.66 8.41
C SER A 135 -1.00 -11.89 7.99
N ALA A 136 -1.85 -10.88 8.11
CA ALA A 136 -3.25 -10.98 7.72
C ALA A 136 -3.40 -11.25 6.22
N LEU A 137 -2.63 -10.58 5.37
CA LEU A 137 -2.67 -10.80 3.92
C LEU A 137 -2.29 -12.23 3.54
N VAL A 138 -1.25 -12.78 4.17
CA VAL A 138 -0.80 -14.15 3.90
C VAL A 138 -1.81 -15.19 4.37
N HIS A 139 -2.46 -14.96 5.53
CA HIS A 139 -3.41 -15.93 6.09
C HIS A 139 -4.80 -15.88 5.46
N THR A 140 -5.26 -14.70 5.06
CA THR A 140 -6.63 -14.49 4.57
C THR A 140 -6.75 -14.26 3.07
N GLY A 141 -5.65 -13.89 2.40
CA GLY A 141 -5.62 -13.70 0.96
C GLY A 141 -5.96 -15.00 0.21
N ARG A 142 -6.84 -14.90 -0.78
CA ARG A 142 -7.20 -16.01 -1.68
C ARG A 142 -6.93 -15.61 -3.11
N ASP A 143 -6.42 -16.55 -3.89
CA ASP A 143 -6.10 -16.32 -5.31
C ASP A 143 -5.21 -15.09 -5.55
N VAL A 144 -4.24 -14.86 -4.67
CA VAL A 144 -3.33 -13.73 -4.70
C VAL A 144 -1.91 -14.13 -4.28
N ALA A 145 -0.91 -13.62 -4.97
CA ALA A 145 0.48 -13.68 -4.52
C ALA A 145 0.75 -12.53 -3.54
N VAL A 146 1.40 -12.81 -2.43
CA VAL A 146 1.79 -11.79 -1.45
C VAL A 146 3.32 -11.77 -1.34
N TRP A 147 3.91 -10.63 -1.64
CA TRP A 147 5.34 -10.38 -1.48
C TRP A 147 5.56 -9.51 -0.24
N VAL A 148 6.29 -10.04 0.72
CA VAL A 148 6.66 -9.33 1.94
C VAL A 148 8.13 -8.96 1.84
N VAL A 149 8.43 -7.67 1.69
CA VAL A 149 9.78 -7.14 1.51
C VAL A 149 10.32 -6.64 2.83
N GLY A 150 11.46 -7.21 3.25
CA GLY A 150 12.13 -6.90 4.52
C GLY A 150 13.19 -5.81 4.46
#